data_5e4ec43d93272066b67c03fa9b02bbe0
#
_entry.id   5e4ec43d93272066b67c03fa9b02bbe0
#
_cell.length_a   1.000
_cell.length_b   1.000
_cell.length_c   1.000
_cell.angle_alpha   90.00
_cell.angle_beta   90.00
_cell.angle_gamma   90.00
#
_symmetry.space_group_name_H-M   'P 1'
#
loop_
_entity.id
_entity.type
_entity.pdbx_description
1 polymer ?
#
loop_
_entity_poly.entity_id
_entity_poly.type
_entity_poly.pdbx_seq_one_letter_code
_entity_poly.pdbx_strand_id
1 'polypeptide(L)'
;PVVSSAASDVYKRQLKYGQKISGHICQGHIDTTGKTLSVKKVDKSYRFDFEINSKERKNIIEKASISINGISLTISKVTKKGFQIWIIPHTYKLTNLSSLKKGNLVNVEIDILSKYVRNYFYEKK
;
A
#
# COMPACT_ATOMS: atom_id res chain seq x y z
N PRO A 1 12.05 -13.49 0.86
CA PRO A 1 10.90 -13.63 1.76
C PRO A 1 9.64 -14.05 1.01
N VAL A 2 8.82 -14.85 1.66
CA VAL A 2 7.58 -15.36 1.06
C VAL A 2 6.66 -14.20 0.65
N VAL A 3 6.61 -13.14 1.46
CA VAL A 3 5.75 -11.98 1.19
C VAL A 3 6.16 -11.28 -0.11
N SER A 4 7.46 -11.10 -0.32
CA SER A 4 7.96 -10.48 -1.56
C SER A 4 7.59 -11.28 -2.79
N SER A 5 7.67 -12.60 -2.71
CA SER A 5 7.30 -13.48 -3.82
C SER A 5 5.82 -13.36 -4.15
N ALA A 6 4.96 -13.34 -3.12
CA ALA A 6 3.53 -13.19 -3.30
C ALA A 6 3.17 -11.84 -3.94
N ALA A 7 3.79 -10.76 -3.50
CA ALA A 7 3.56 -9.44 -4.06
C ALA A 7 3.97 -9.38 -5.53
N SER A 8 5.11 -9.98 -5.87
CA SER A 8 5.59 -10.03 -7.24
C SER A 8 4.62 -10.76 -8.16
N ASP A 9 4.08 -11.89 -7.70
CA ASP A 9 3.12 -12.67 -8.49
C ASP A 9 1.83 -11.89 -8.72
N VAL A 10 1.32 -11.22 -7.72
CA VAL A 10 0.11 -10.40 -7.85
C VAL A 10 0.34 -9.27 -8.85
N TYR A 11 1.47 -8.59 -8.73
CA TYR A 11 1.83 -7.49 -9.63
C TYR A 11 1.88 -7.96 -11.09
N LYS A 12 2.55 -9.08 -11.33
CA LYS A 12 2.67 -9.65 -12.67
C LYS A 12 1.30 -10.03 -13.25
N ARG A 13 0.42 -10.58 -12.42
CA ARG A 13 -0.92 -10.95 -12.88
C ARG A 13 -1.74 -9.73 -13.29
N GLN A 14 -1.65 -8.64 -12.53
CA GLN A 14 -2.37 -7.42 -12.87
C GLN A 14 -1.90 -6.85 -14.21
N LEU A 15 -0.60 -6.80 -14.43
CA LEU A 15 -0.04 -6.33 -15.69
C LEU A 15 -0.43 -7.25 -16.85
N LYS A 16 -0.44 -8.56 -16.61
CA LYS A 16 -0.79 -9.56 -17.64
C LYS A 16 -2.22 -9.38 -18.15
N TYR A 17 -3.13 -9.01 -17.27
CA TYR A 17 -4.53 -8.80 -17.65
C TYR A 17 -4.79 -7.40 -18.22
N GLY A 18 -3.74 -6.63 -18.47
CA GLY A 18 -3.87 -5.33 -19.08
C GLY A 18 -4.48 -4.27 -18.20
N GLN A 19 -4.53 -4.51 -16.91
CA GLN A 19 -5.04 -3.52 -15.97
C GLN A 19 -4.07 -2.36 -15.86
N LYS A 20 -4.59 -1.14 -15.95
CA LYS A 20 -3.76 0.04 -15.81
C LYS A 20 -3.33 0.19 -14.36
N ILE A 21 -2.06 0.51 -14.17
CA ILE A 21 -1.56 0.92 -12.86
C ILE A 21 -2.09 2.33 -12.65
N SER A 22 -3.03 2.47 -11.71
CA SER A 22 -3.57 3.78 -11.38
C SER A 22 -2.90 4.29 -10.13
N GLY A 23 -2.62 5.59 -10.11
CA GLY A 23 -2.11 6.27 -8.94
C GLY A 23 -0.61 6.45 -8.90
N HIS A 24 0.20 5.48 -9.33
CA HIS A 24 1.64 5.65 -9.39
C HIS A 24 2.32 4.56 -10.22
N ILE A 25 3.60 4.78 -10.48
CA ILE A 25 4.43 3.81 -11.18
C ILE A 25 4.95 2.79 -10.17
N CYS A 26 4.52 1.54 -10.33
CA CYS A 26 5.01 0.45 -9.50
C CYS A 26 6.30 -0.10 -10.12
N GLN A 27 7.40 0.04 -9.41
CA GLN A 27 8.70 -0.36 -9.92
C GLN A 27 9.09 -1.79 -9.55
N GLY A 28 8.29 -2.46 -8.75
CA GLY A 28 8.61 -3.79 -8.26
C GLY A 28 9.65 -3.81 -7.16
N HIS A 29 10.07 -2.65 -6.68
CA HIS A 29 11.04 -2.54 -5.59
C HIS A 29 10.29 -2.36 -4.27
N ILE A 30 10.45 -3.35 -3.40
CA ILE A 30 9.79 -3.32 -2.10
C ILE A 30 10.59 -2.41 -1.16
N ASP A 31 9.97 -1.35 -0.67
CA ASP A 31 10.62 -0.42 0.26
C ASP A 31 10.70 -0.99 1.67
N THR A 32 9.63 -1.64 2.10
CA THR A 32 9.56 -2.17 3.45
C THR A 32 8.44 -3.22 3.51
N THR A 33 8.40 -3.93 4.62
CA THR A 33 7.25 -4.77 4.94
C THR A 33 6.40 -4.05 5.98
N GLY A 34 5.10 -4.25 5.89
CA GLY A 34 4.15 -3.72 6.86
C GLY A 34 3.40 -4.86 7.51
N LYS A 35 2.62 -4.51 8.51
CA LYS A 35 1.78 -5.46 9.23
C LYS A 35 0.34 -4.98 9.19
N THR A 36 -0.57 -5.88 8.88
CA THR A 36 -2.00 -5.59 8.90
C THR A 36 -2.46 -5.50 10.35
N LEU A 37 -2.90 -4.32 10.77
CA LEU A 37 -3.36 -4.09 12.14
C LEU A 37 -4.83 -4.43 12.30
N SER A 38 -5.66 -4.04 11.32
CA SER A 38 -7.08 -4.35 11.36
C SER A 38 -7.67 -4.31 9.96
N VAL A 39 -8.73 -5.08 9.78
CA VAL A 39 -9.54 -5.09 8.57
C VAL A 39 -10.98 -5.03 9.04
N LYS A 40 -11.69 -3.95 8.66
CA LYS A 40 -13.09 -3.76 9.06
C LYS A 40 -13.95 -3.47 7.86
N LYS A 41 -15.09 -4.14 7.80
CA LYS A 41 -16.12 -3.82 6.82
C LYS A 41 -16.99 -2.70 7.40
N VAL A 42 -17.10 -1.57 6.68
CA VAL A 42 -17.93 -0.44 7.07
C VAL A 42 -18.84 -0.14 5.89
N ASP A 43 -20.13 -0.38 6.06
CA ASP A 43 -21.12 -0.37 4.98
C ASP A 43 -20.69 -1.35 3.89
N LYS A 44 -20.42 -0.87 2.68
CA LYS A 44 -20.00 -1.70 1.57
C LYS A 44 -18.50 -1.68 1.34
N SER A 45 -17.78 -0.83 2.06
CA SER A 45 -16.34 -0.67 1.89
C SER A 45 -15.57 -1.38 2.99
N TYR A 46 -14.26 -1.52 2.78
CA TYR A 46 -13.37 -2.16 3.75
C TYR A 46 -12.28 -1.19 4.15
N ARG A 47 -12.06 -1.05 5.45
CA ARG A 47 -10.99 -0.21 5.99
C ARG A 47 -9.85 -1.09 6.45
N PHE A 48 -8.67 -0.82 5.93
CA PHE A 48 -7.45 -1.51 6.30
C PHE A 48 -6.54 -0.54 7.03
N ASP A 49 -6.04 -0.96 8.19
CA ASP A 49 -5.03 -0.22 8.94
C ASP A 49 -3.74 -1.02 8.92
N PHE A 50 -2.64 -0.37 8.52
CA PHE A 50 -1.33 -1.00 8.41
C PHE A 50 -0.32 -0.29 9.28
N GLU A 51 0.63 -1.08 9.80
CA GLU A 51 1.78 -0.58 10.53
C GLU A 51 3.02 -0.72 9.65
N ILE A 52 3.84 0.34 9.60
CA ILE A 52 5.16 0.28 8.99
C ILE A 52 6.16 0.88 9.97
N ASN A 53 7.47 0.62 9.74
CA ASN A 53 8.49 1.10 10.64
C ASN A 53 8.58 2.62 10.64
N SER A 54 9.15 3.19 11.71
CA SER A 54 9.21 4.64 11.89
C SER A 54 10.06 5.33 10.83
N LYS A 55 11.06 4.64 10.29
CA LYS A 55 11.92 5.18 9.25
C LYS A 55 11.13 5.48 7.97
N GLU A 56 10.21 4.61 7.61
CA GLU A 56 9.43 4.75 6.39
C GLU A 56 8.19 5.60 6.57
N ARG A 57 7.67 5.75 7.79
CA ARG A 57 6.46 6.54 8.02
C ARG A 57 6.59 7.99 7.58
N LYS A 58 7.78 8.56 7.67
CA LYS A 58 8.03 9.93 7.23
C LYS A 58 7.88 10.12 5.73
N ASN A 59 7.88 9.03 4.96
CA ASN A 59 7.75 9.09 3.50
C ASN A 59 6.30 8.92 3.04
N ILE A 60 5.36 8.76 3.97
CA ILE A 60 3.94 8.57 3.66
C ILE A 60 3.23 9.91 3.70
N ILE A 61 2.40 10.14 2.68
CA ILE A 61 1.63 11.38 2.54
C ILE A 61 0.17 11.02 2.30
N GLU A 62 -0.74 11.68 3.02
CA GLU A 62 -2.18 11.51 2.78
C GLU A 62 -2.52 11.84 1.33
N LYS A 63 -3.43 11.09 0.75
CA LYS A 63 -3.90 11.19 -0.63
C LYS A 63 -2.89 10.71 -1.67
N ALA A 64 -1.67 10.39 -1.26
CA ALA A 64 -0.67 9.83 -2.16
C ALA A 64 -0.93 8.35 -2.39
N SER A 65 -0.28 7.81 -3.41
CA SER A 65 -0.40 6.39 -3.76
C SER A 65 0.62 5.55 -3.00
N ILE A 66 0.23 4.32 -2.73
CA ILE A 66 1.09 3.32 -2.10
C ILE A 66 0.73 1.96 -2.70
N SER A 67 1.70 1.08 -2.82
CA SER A 67 1.45 -0.27 -3.32
C SER A 67 1.53 -1.26 -2.17
N ILE A 68 0.50 -2.06 -2.01
CA ILE A 68 0.43 -3.13 -1.01
C ILE A 68 0.34 -4.46 -1.76
N ASN A 69 1.35 -5.29 -1.61
CA ASN A 69 1.43 -6.58 -2.33
C ASN A 69 1.21 -6.43 -3.84
N GLY A 70 1.77 -5.36 -4.41
CA GLY A 70 1.67 -5.08 -5.84
C GLY A 70 0.40 -4.37 -6.28
N ILE A 71 -0.51 -4.05 -5.36
CA ILE A 71 -1.77 -3.37 -5.68
C ILE A 71 -1.65 -1.89 -5.33
N SER A 72 -1.84 -1.02 -6.32
CA SER A 72 -1.76 0.43 -6.13
C SER A 72 -3.02 0.96 -5.46
N LEU A 73 -2.86 1.62 -4.34
CA LEU A 73 -3.95 2.12 -3.51
C LEU A 73 -3.67 3.56 -3.09
N THR A 74 -4.68 4.24 -2.56
CA THR A 74 -4.56 5.61 -2.09
C THR A 74 -4.60 5.65 -0.57
N ILE A 75 -3.66 6.36 0.03
CA ILE A 75 -3.61 6.55 1.48
C ILE A 75 -4.72 7.52 1.89
N SER A 76 -5.65 7.03 2.71
CA SER A 76 -6.75 7.86 3.21
C SER A 76 -6.32 8.73 4.38
N LYS A 77 -5.48 8.16 5.24
CA LYS A 77 -5.06 8.82 6.47
C LYS A 77 -3.72 8.26 6.92
N VAL A 78 -2.85 9.14 7.42
CA VAL A 78 -1.61 8.74 8.07
C VAL A 78 -1.88 8.60 9.56
N THR A 79 -1.47 7.50 10.15
CA THR A 79 -1.69 7.21 11.57
C THR A 79 -0.35 7.17 12.32
N LYS A 80 -0.41 7.07 13.64
CA LYS A 80 0.80 7.00 14.46
C LYS A 80 1.67 5.79 14.14
N LYS A 81 1.04 4.67 13.76
CA LYS A 81 1.77 3.43 13.47
C LYS A 81 2.04 3.23 12.00
N GLY A 82 1.27 3.88 11.13
CA GLY A 82 1.41 3.70 9.69
C GLY A 82 0.35 4.47 8.92
N PHE A 83 -0.58 3.75 8.31
CA PHE A 83 -1.57 4.39 7.45
C PHE A 83 -2.85 3.59 7.35
N GLN A 84 -3.88 4.25 6.84
CA GLN A 84 -5.21 3.68 6.66
C GLN A 84 -5.61 3.78 5.19
N ILE A 85 -6.24 2.73 4.70
CA ILE A 85 -6.74 2.65 3.32
C ILE A 85 -8.19 2.20 3.35
N TRP A 86 -9.02 2.82 2.49
CA TRP A 86 -10.38 2.37 2.24
C TRP A 86 -10.45 1.71 0.87
N ILE A 87 -11.06 0.54 0.82
CA ILE A 87 -11.14 -0.28 -0.39
C ILE A 87 -12.59 -0.54 -0.74
N ILE A 88 -12.95 -0.21 -1.99
CA ILE A 88 -14.30 -0.46 -2.49
C ILE A 88 -14.51 -1.96 -2.71
N PRO A 89 -15.77 -2.43 -2.68
CA PRO A 89 -16.07 -3.87 -2.80
C PRO A 89 -15.48 -4.52 -4.04
N HIS A 90 -15.50 -3.83 -5.17
CA HIS A 90 -14.99 -4.36 -6.44
C HIS A 90 -13.49 -4.70 -6.32
N THR A 91 -12.69 -3.76 -5.82
CA THR A 91 -11.25 -3.97 -5.62
C THR A 91 -11.00 -5.08 -4.60
N TYR A 92 -11.77 -5.11 -3.54
CA TYR A 92 -11.64 -6.12 -2.50
C TYR A 92 -11.85 -7.54 -3.06
N LYS A 93 -12.84 -7.70 -3.93
CA LYS A 93 -13.16 -9.01 -4.51
C LYS A 93 -12.18 -9.45 -5.59
N LEU A 94 -11.65 -8.51 -6.37
CA LEU A 94 -10.80 -8.82 -7.52
C LEU A 94 -9.32 -8.96 -7.19
N THR A 95 -8.93 -8.64 -5.97
CA THR A 95 -7.52 -8.68 -5.57
C THR A 95 -7.32 -9.64 -4.40
N ASN A 96 -6.07 -9.90 -4.05
CA ASN A 96 -5.76 -10.75 -2.90
C ASN A 96 -5.92 -10.02 -1.56
N LEU A 97 -6.39 -8.76 -1.57
CA LEU A 97 -6.63 -8.01 -0.34
C LEU A 97 -7.68 -8.67 0.55
N SER A 98 -8.63 -9.39 -0.07
CA SER A 98 -9.67 -10.10 0.68
C SER A 98 -9.12 -11.20 1.58
N SER A 99 -7.91 -11.70 1.30
CA SER A 99 -7.28 -12.73 2.13
C SER A 99 -6.48 -12.16 3.29
N LEU A 100 -6.27 -10.84 3.34
CA LEU A 100 -5.51 -10.22 4.43
C LEU A 100 -6.31 -10.22 5.72
N LYS A 101 -5.63 -10.59 6.80
CA LYS A 101 -6.20 -10.61 8.15
C LYS A 101 -5.25 -9.92 9.11
N LYS A 102 -5.77 -9.54 10.28
CA LYS A 102 -4.97 -8.95 11.33
C LYS A 102 -3.72 -9.80 11.59
N GLY A 103 -2.57 -9.16 11.60
CA GLY A 103 -1.28 -9.81 11.85
C GLY A 103 -0.53 -10.23 10.60
N ASN A 104 -1.18 -10.24 9.43
CA ASN A 104 -0.49 -10.62 8.20
C ASN A 104 0.51 -9.56 7.77
N LEU A 105 1.65 -10.02 7.28
CA LEU A 105 2.67 -9.14 6.71
C LEU A 105 2.34 -8.82 5.26
N VAL A 106 2.69 -7.61 4.84
CA VAL A 106 2.50 -7.16 3.46
C VAL A 106 3.77 -6.49 2.96
N ASN A 107 3.97 -6.54 1.66
CA ASN A 107 5.05 -5.80 1.01
C ASN A 107 4.54 -4.41 0.66
N VAL A 108 5.32 -3.39 0.99
CA VAL A 108 4.94 -2.00 0.80
C VAL A 108 5.93 -1.33 -0.14
N GLU A 109 5.40 -0.71 -1.19
CA GLU A 109 6.17 0.14 -2.09
C GLU A 109 5.57 1.55 -2.02
N ILE A 110 6.40 2.51 -1.60
CA ILE A 110 5.98 3.90 -1.47
C ILE A 110 6.17 4.61 -2.81
N ASP A 111 5.20 5.45 -3.19
CA ASP A 111 5.28 6.21 -4.42
C ASP A 111 6.58 7.03 -4.47
N ILE A 112 7.36 6.85 -5.52
CA ILE A 112 8.65 7.53 -5.69
C ILE A 112 8.47 9.05 -5.68
N LEU A 113 7.37 9.55 -6.21
CA LEU A 113 7.09 10.99 -6.20
C LEU A 113 6.88 11.50 -4.79
N SER A 114 6.24 10.70 -3.93
CA SER A 114 6.07 11.06 -2.52
C SER A 114 7.41 11.20 -1.82
N LYS A 115 8.34 10.29 -2.11
CA LYS A 115 9.69 10.35 -1.53
C LYS A 115 10.42 11.63 -1.94
N TYR A 116 10.35 11.99 -3.22
CA TYR A 116 10.99 13.21 -3.71
C TYR A 116 10.38 14.47 -3.10
N VAL A 117 9.06 14.52 -3.01
CA VAL A 117 8.36 15.66 -2.41
C VAL A 117 8.77 15.84 -0.96
N ARG A 118 8.80 14.76 -0.19
CA ARG A 118 9.19 14.82 1.23
C ARG A 118 10.63 15.28 1.37
N ASN A 119 11.54 14.71 0.60
CA ASN A 119 12.95 15.10 0.66
C ASN A 119 13.15 16.56 0.30
N TYR A 120 12.44 17.03 -0.71
CA TYR A 120 12.51 18.44 -1.12
C TYR A 120 12.14 19.38 0.03
N PHE A 121 11.04 19.10 0.70
CA PHE A 121 10.60 19.94 1.81
C PHE A 121 11.54 19.87 3.03
N TYR A 122 12.09 18.70 3.30
CA TYR A 122 13.01 18.55 4.43
C TYR A 122 14.36 19.21 4.15
N GLU A 123 14.86 19.13 2.95
CA GLU A 123 16.15 19.74 2.60
C GLU A 123 16.13 21.27 2.61
N LYS A 124 14.97 21.86 2.40
CA LYS A 124 14.84 23.33 2.42
C LYS A 124 14.76 23.91 3.82
N LYS A 125 14.70 23.10 4.81
CA LYS A 125 14.76 23.56 6.20
C LYS A 125 16.18 23.52 6.68
#